data_2e6fd5cab98624684501db6bdd54b5cb
#
_entry.id   2e6fd5cab98624684501db6bdd54b5cb
#
_cell.length_a   1.000
_cell.length_b   1.000
_cell.length_c   1.000
_cell.angle_alpha   90.00
_cell.angle_beta   90.00
_cell.angle_gamma   90.00
#
_symmetry.space_group_name_H-M   'P 1'
#
loop_
_entity.id
_entity.type
_entity.pdbx_description
1 polymer ?
#
loop_
_entity_poly.entity_id
_entity_poly.type
_entity_poly.pdbx_seq_one_letter_code
_entity_poly.pdbx_strand_id
1 'polypeptide(L)'
;MCIRDSHRGCREPEGKCSVVGQKIHPHGLRLGITSEWRSRWYADKQYADYLAEDIKIREFLSKGLDRAGIADVVIERTRDRVRVDIHTARPGIVIGRRGAEADRIRGRLEKLTGKQVQLNILEVKNIDANAQLVAQSIAEQLSNRVAFRRAMRKAIQSAMRQPQVKGIKVVCSGRLGGAEMGRTERYHEGRVPLHTLRAEIDYGTFEAHTTFGRIGVKVWIYKGDMTEREFEEQQAQQGNN
;
A
#
# COMPACT_ATOMS: atom_id res chain seq x y z
N MET A 1 52.19 -22.96 -8.48
CA MET A 1 52.63 -21.67 -7.93
C MET A 1 51.47 -21.17 -7.07
N CYS A 2 51.52 -21.44 -5.76
CA CYS A 2 50.45 -21.18 -4.82
C CYS A 2 50.60 -19.77 -4.27
N ILE A 3 49.62 -18.92 -4.48
CA ILE A 3 49.52 -17.61 -3.82
C ILE A 3 48.77 -17.82 -2.52
N ARG A 4 49.45 -17.73 -1.42
CA ARG A 4 48.87 -17.67 -0.08
C ARG A 4 48.38 -16.27 0.16
N ASP A 5 47.10 -16.06 0.21
CA ASP A 5 46.51 -14.81 0.68
C ASP A 5 46.38 -14.83 2.19
N SER A 6 47.07 -13.87 2.75
CA SER A 6 47.15 -13.55 4.16
C SER A 6 45.79 -13.14 4.72
N HIS A 7 45.38 -13.83 5.77
CA HIS A 7 44.28 -13.42 6.65
C HIS A 7 44.55 -12.03 7.25
N ARG A 8 43.97 -11.00 6.67
CA ARG A 8 43.68 -9.79 7.43
C ARG A 8 42.21 -9.86 7.82
N GLY A 9 41.98 -10.09 9.09
CA GLY A 9 40.67 -10.07 9.68
C GLY A 9 40.01 -8.72 9.44
N CYS A 10 39.02 -8.69 8.56
CA CYS A 10 38.04 -7.64 8.55
C CYS A 10 37.25 -7.78 9.85
N ARG A 11 37.50 -6.91 10.80
CA ARG A 11 36.59 -6.68 11.91
C ARG A 11 35.31 -6.09 11.29
N GLU A 12 34.31 -6.91 11.18
CA GLU A 12 32.97 -6.44 10.83
C GLU A 12 32.52 -5.48 11.93
N PRO A 13 32.07 -4.25 11.59
CA PRO A 13 31.38 -3.41 12.54
C PRO A 13 30.12 -4.12 12.97
N GLU A 14 29.98 -4.37 14.26
CA GLU A 14 28.81 -4.93 14.88
C GLU A 14 27.55 -4.17 14.41
N GLY A 15 26.64 -4.90 13.79
CA GLY A 15 25.28 -4.45 13.52
C GLY A 15 25.08 -3.84 12.15
N LYS A 16 24.89 -4.68 11.20
CA LYS A 16 23.89 -4.61 10.11
C LYS A 16 24.26 -5.68 9.09
N CYS A 17 23.78 -6.85 9.32
CA CYS A 17 23.63 -7.78 8.23
C CYS A 17 22.82 -7.04 7.15
N SER A 18 23.51 -6.49 6.16
CA SER A 18 22.87 -5.95 4.98
C SER A 18 22.09 -7.11 4.42
N VAL A 19 20.77 -6.97 4.39
CA VAL A 19 19.89 -7.99 3.85
C VAL A 19 20.29 -8.16 2.39
N VAL A 20 21.14 -9.11 2.14
CA VAL A 20 21.57 -9.50 0.80
C VAL A 20 20.36 -10.17 0.15
N GLY A 21 19.84 -9.57 -0.92
CA GLY A 21 18.73 -10.07 -1.68
C GLY A 21 17.57 -9.07 -1.82
N GLN A 22 16.95 -9.12 -2.98
CA GLN A 22 15.77 -8.32 -3.28
C GLN A 22 14.53 -8.98 -2.69
N LYS A 23 13.65 -8.18 -2.09
CA LYS A 23 12.39 -8.66 -1.54
C LYS A 23 11.29 -8.42 -2.55
N ILE A 24 10.55 -9.48 -2.85
CA ILE A 24 9.37 -9.37 -3.69
C ILE A 24 8.28 -8.55 -3.00
N HIS A 25 7.45 -7.89 -3.81
CA HIS A 25 6.28 -7.18 -3.30
C HIS A 25 5.26 -8.18 -2.72
N PRO A 26 4.76 -7.98 -1.47
CA PRO A 26 3.89 -8.95 -0.80
C PRO A 26 2.61 -9.28 -1.57
N HIS A 27 1.95 -8.27 -2.15
CA HIS A 27 0.79 -8.49 -3.01
C HIS A 27 1.16 -9.26 -4.29
N GLY A 28 2.29 -8.91 -4.94
CA GLY A 28 2.72 -9.58 -6.15
C GLY A 28 3.00 -11.08 -5.96
N LEU A 29 3.53 -11.46 -4.79
CA LEU A 29 3.75 -12.86 -4.44
C LEU A 29 2.43 -13.64 -4.27
N ARG A 30 1.37 -12.96 -3.86
CA ARG A 30 0.08 -13.55 -3.48
C ARG A 30 -1.03 -13.33 -4.49
N LEU A 31 -0.74 -12.69 -5.62
CA LEU A 31 -1.72 -12.52 -6.70
C LEU A 31 -2.22 -13.87 -7.21
N GLY A 32 -3.55 -13.99 -7.32
CA GLY A 32 -4.21 -15.22 -7.73
C GLY A 32 -4.27 -16.31 -6.65
N ILE A 33 -3.72 -16.05 -5.44
CA ILE A 33 -3.78 -16.95 -4.29
C ILE A 33 -4.64 -16.34 -3.18
N THR A 34 -4.16 -15.27 -2.53
CA THR A 34 -4.87 -14.59 -1.45
C THR A 34 -5.22 -13.14 -1.79
N SER A 35 -4.69 -12.61 -2.88
CA SER A 35 -4.91 -11.23 -3.32
C SER A 35 -5.42 -11.22 -4.74
N GLU A 36 -6.40 -10.35 -5.01
CA GLU A 36 -6.95 -10.13 -6.33
C GLU A 36 -6.27 -8.97 -7.06
N TRP A 37 -6.51 -8.92 -8.38
CA TRP A 37 -6.06 -7.83 -9.21
C TRP A 37 -6.83 -6.54 -8.90
N ARG A 38 -6.10 -5.43 -8.84
CA ARG A 38 -6.71 -4.09 -8.65
C ARG A 38 -7.26 -3.49 -9.94
N SER A 39 -6.87 -4.04 -11.08
CA SER A 39 -7.42 -3.69 -12.38
C SER A 39 -7.94 -4.97 -13.02
N ARG A 40 -9.25 -5.03 -13.29
CA ARG A 40 -9.96 -6.20 -13.79
C ARG A 40 -10.46 -5.89 -15.20
N TRP A 41 -9.67 -6.25 -16.20
CA TRP A 41 -10.03 -6.11 -17.60
C TRP A 41 -9.11 -6.97 -18.47
N TYR A 42 -9.57 -7.30 -19.66
CA TYR A 42 -8.80 -8.01 -20.65
C TYR A 42 -8.72 -7.19 -21.95
N ALA A 43 -7.56 -7.12 -22.58
CA ALA A 43 -7.34 -6.48 -23.87
C ALA A 43 -6.13 -7.07 -24.58
N ASP A 44 -6.27 -7.35 -25.88
CA ASP A 44 -5.15 -7.83 -26.71
C ASP A 44 -4.33 -6.66 -27.25
N LYS A 45 -4.89 -5.97 -28.25
CA LYS A 45 -4.18 -4.90 -29.00
C LYS A 45 -4.07 -3.58 -28.23
N GLN A 46 -5.06 -3.26 -27.38
CA GLN A 46 -5.15 -1.98 -26.65
C GLN A 46 -4.60 -2.05 -25.21
N TYR A 47 -3.83 -3.10 -24.89
CA TYR A 47 -3.30 -3.31 -23.54
C TYR A 47 -2.46 -2.14 -23.03
N ALA A 48 -1.54 -1.63 -23.86
CA ALA A 48 -0.66 -0.53 -23.49
C ALA A 48 -1.44 0.78 -23.21
N ASP A 49 -2.47 1.06 -24.00
CA ASP A 49 -3.28 2.25 -23.86
C ASP A 49 -4.11 2.20 -22.58
N TYR A 50 -4.76 1.07 -22.31
CA TYR A 50 -5.55 0.88 -21.08
C TYR A 50 -4.69 0.93 -19.82
N LEU A 51 -3.49 0.36 -19.87
CA LEU A 51 -2.54 0.45 -18.75
C LEU A 51 -2.10 1.90 -18.49
N ALA A 52 -1.80 2.66 -19.56
CA ALA A 52 -1.43 4.07 -19.44
C ALA A 52 -2.57 4.93 -18.88
N GLU A 53 -3.83 4.63 -19.28
CA GLU A 53 -5.01 5.28 -18.72
C GLU A 53 -5.19 4.94 -17.23
N ASP A 54 -5.05 3.68 -16.82
CA ASP A 54 -5.16 3.26 -15.41
C ASP A 54 -4.14 3.96 -14.53
N ILE A 55 -2.91 4.11 -15.00
CA ILE A 55 -1.86 4.85 -14.29
C ILE A 55 -2.28 6.31 -14.10
N LYS A 56 -2.78 6.96 -15.15
CA LYS A 56 -3.25 8.37 -15.09
C LYS A 56 -4.43 8.53 -14.12
N ILE A 57 -5.38 7.58 -14.13
CA ILE A 57 -6.52 7.56 -13.19
C ILE A 57 -6.00 7.49 -11.74
N ARG A 58 -5.12 6.54 -11.45
CA ARG A 58 -4.56 6.37 -10.10
C ARG A 58 -3.76 7.59 -9.64
N GLU A 59 -2.93 8.16 -10.50
CA GLU A 59 -2.17 9.38 -10.20
C GLU A 59 -3.09 10.59 -9.96
N PHE A 60 -4.14 10.74 -10.77
CA PHE A 60 -5.10 11.82 -10.60
C PHE A 60 -5.83 11.71 -9.25
N LEU A 61 -6.29 10.51 -8.88
CA LEU A 61 -6.96 10.28 -7.62
C LEU A 61 -6.02 10.47 -6.42
N SER A 62 -4.79 9.98 -6.49
CA SER A 62 -3.82 10.12 -5.41
C SER A 62 -3.44 11.58 -5.14
N LYS A 63 -3.19 12.38 -6.20
CA LYS A 63 -2.84 13.80 -6.06
C LYS A 63 -3.99 14.70 -5.67
N GLY A 64 -5.23 14.33 -6.03
CA GLY A 64 -6.42 15.15 -5.77
C GLY A 64 -7.08 14.92 -4.43
N LEU A 65 -6.84 13.77 -3.79
CA LEU A 65 -7.59 13.31 -2.62
C LEU A 65 -6.68 12.88 -1.45
N ASP A 66 -5.53 13.51 -1.28
CA ASP A 66 -4.58 13.18 -0.20
C ASP A 66 -5.23 13.16 1.18
N ARG A 67 -6.15 14.10 1.45
CA ARG A 67 -6.85 14.21 2.75
C ARG A 67 -7.96 13.18 2.94
N ALA A 68 -8.44 12.57 1.88
CA ALA A 68 -9.52 11.58 1.95
C ALA A 68 -9.06 10.24 2.52
N GLY A 69 -7.76 9.94 2.45
CA GLY A 69 -7.23 8.66 2.88
C GLY A 69 -7.69 7.55 1.94
N ILE A 70 -7.14 7.48 0.73
CA ILE A 70 -7.44 6.42 -0.22
C ILE A 70 -6.66 5.16 0.20
N ALA A 71 -7.39 4.09 0.46
CA ALA A 71 -6.84 2.78 0.76
C ALA A 71 -6.45 2.04 -0.52
N ASP A 72 -7.42 1.92 -1.45
CA ASP A 72 -7.25 1.23 -2.71
C ASP A 72 -8.16 1.80 -3.80
N VAL A 73 -7.78 1.57 -5.07
CA VAL A 73 -8.56 1.95 -6.25
C VAL A 73 -8.67 0.73 -7.14
N VAL A 74 -9.88 0.19 -7.28
CA VAL A 74 -10.18 -0.94 -8.17
C VAL A 74 -10.79 -0.38 -9.45
N ILE A 75 -10.27 -0.84 -10.60
CA ILE A 75 -10.72 -0.40 -11.92
C ILE A 75 -11.23 -1.59 -12.70
N GLU A 76 -12.50 -1.55 -13.09
CA GLU A 76 -13.10 -2.54 -13.97
C GLU A 76 -13.44 -1.87 -15.31
N ARG A 77 -13.06 -2.51 -16.41
CA ARG A 77 -13.33 -1.98 -17.75
C ARG A 77 -14.19 -2.94 -18.55
N THR A 78 -15.21 -2.35 -19.13
CA THR A 78 -16.01 -2.97 -20.20
C THR A 78 -15.74 -2.21 -21.50
N ARG A 79 -16.25 -2.65 -22.63
CA ARG A 79 -16.02 -1.99 -23.93
C ARG A 79 -16.33 -0.49 -23.89
N ASP A 80 -17.46 -0.09 -23.29
CA ASP A 80 -17.99 1.27 -23.36
C ASP A 80 -17.96 2.02 -22.02
N ARG A 81 -17.71 1.31 -20.92
CA ARG A 81 -17.78 1.87 -19.56
C ARG A 81 -16.55 1.52 -18.75
N VAL A 82 -16.14 2.45 -17.89
CA VAL A 82 -15.11 2.25 -16.89
C VAL A 82 -15.73 2.42 -15.52
N ARG A 83 -15.67 1.40 -14.70
CA ARG A 83 -16.09 1.46 -13.30
C ARG A 83 -14.86 1.64 -12.43
N VAL A 84 -14.91 2.65 -11.56
CA VAL A 84 -13.83 2.97 -10.63
C VAL A 84 -14.39 2.91 -9.21
N ASP A 85 -13.95 1.92 -8.44
CA ASP A 85 -14.32 1.74 -7.05
C ASP A 85 -13.21 2.31 -6.17
N ILE A 86 -13.51 3.33 -5.37
CA ILE A 86 -12.56 4.00 -4.49
C ILE A 86 -12.85 3.57 -3.05
N HIS A 87 -11.90 2.84 -2.45
CA HIS A 87 -11.92 2.52 -1.03
C HIS A 87 -11.27 3.66 -0.25
N THR A 88 -12.02 4.32 0.62
CA THR A 88 -11.55 5.50 1.35
C THR A 88 -11.91 5.44 2.83
N ALA A 89 -11.05 6.04 3.66
CA ALA A 89 -11.31 6.21 5.09
C ALA A 89 -12.34 7.31 5.39
N ARG A 90 -12.45 8.32 4.49
CA ARG A 90 -13.30 9.50 4.69
C ARG A 90 -14.13 9.78 3.45
N PRO A 91 -15.22 9.01 3.21
CA PRO A 91 -16.03 9.15 2.01
C PRO A 91 -16.64 10.54 1.85
N GLY A 92 -16.96 11.22 2.94
CA GLY A 92 -17.52 12.58 2.89
C GLY A 92 -16.64 13.62 2.20
N ILE A 93 -15.30 13.45 2.23
CA ILE A 93 -14.38 14.36 1.52
C ILE A 93 -14.43 14.11 0.00
N VAL A 94 -14.55 12.85 -0.41
CA VAL A 94 -14.62 12.46 -1.83
C VAL A 94 -15.96 12.83 -2.44
N ILE A 95 -17.04 12.65 -1.70
CA ILE A 95 -18.40 13.00 -2.15
C ILE A 95 -18.55 14.53 -2.21
N GLY A 96 -18.00 15.23 -1.21
CA GLY A 96 -18.13 16.67 -1.09
C GLY A 96 -19.53 17.14 -0.72
N ARG A 97 -19.75 18.45 -0.74
CA ARG A 97 -21.07 19.03 -0.46
C ARG A 97 -22.04 18.70 -1.59
N ARG A 98 -23.11 17.99 -1.27
CA ARG A 98 -24.18 17.58 -2.22
C ARG A 98 -23.67 16.79 -3.45
N GLY A 99 -22.55 16.09 -3.34
CA GLY A 99 -22.02 15.28 -4.45
C GLY A 99 -21.17 16.06 -5.47
N ALA A 100 -20.96 17.35 -5.29
CA ALA A 100 -20.28 18.20 -6.27
C ALA A 100 -18.83 17.77 -6.59
N GLU A 101 -18.08 17.28 -5.58
CA GLU A 101 -16.71 16.80 -5.82
C GLU A 101 -16.71 15.46 -6.56
N ALA A 102 -17.63 14.56 -6.23
CA ALA A 102 -17.78 13.29 -6.95
C ALA A 102 -18.10 13.51 -8.44
N ASP A 103 -19.02 14.43 -8.75
CA ASP A 103 -19.37 14.79 -10.14
C ASP A 103 -18.20 15.47 -10.86
N ARG A 104 -17.44 16.30 -10.17
CA ARG A 104 -16.21 16.92 -10.69
C ARG A 104 -15.14 15.88 -11.03
N ILE A 105 -14.93 14.90 -10.14
CA ILE A 105 -14.00 13.80 -10.34
C ILE A 105 -14.46 12.97 -11.54
N ARG A 106 -15.74 12.59 -11.59
CA ARG A 106 -16.32 11.85 -12.73
C ARG A 106 -16.07 12.57 -14.05
N GLY A 107 -16.44 13.84 -14.15
CA GLY A 107 -16.26 14.61 -15.38
C GLY A 107 -14.80 14.76 -15.83
N ARG A 108 -13.84 14.78 -14.88
CA ARG A 108 -12.42 14.77 -15.23
C ARG A 108 -11.95 13.39 -15.69
N LEU A 109 -12.42 12.32 -15.07
CA LEU A 109 -12.12 10.94 -15.47
C LEU A 109 -12.71 10.63 -16.85
N GLU A 110 -13.91 11.07 -17.15
CA GLU A 110 -14.53 10.96 -18.48
C GLU A 110 -13.71 11.69 -19.57
N LYS A 111 -13.17 12.87 -19.26
CA LYS A 111 -12.28 13.60 -20.17
C LYS A 111 -10.94 12.88 -20.38
N LEU A 112 -10.44 12.16 -19.39
CA LEU A 112 -9.18 11.42 -19.49
C LEU A 112 -9.34 10.12 -20.27
N THR A 113 -10.47 9.42 -20.09
CA THR A 113 -10.71 8.09 -20.68
C THR A 113 -11.50 8.14 -21.99
N GLY A 114 -12.22 9.24 -22.26
CA GLY A 114 -13.12 9.34 -23.40
C GLY A 114 -14.34 8.39 -23.34
N LYS A 115 -14.56 7.73 -22.21
CA LYS A 115 -15.63 6.74 -21.97
C LYS A 115 -16.51 7.16 -20.80
N GLN A 116 -17.71 6.58 -20.70
CA GLN A 116 -18.55 6.77 -19.52
C GLN A 116 -17.88 6.18 -18.28
N VAL A 117 -17.78 6.99 -17.23
CA VAL A 117 -17.18 6.57 -15.94
C VAL A 117 -18.26 6.43 -14.88
N GLN A 118 -18.33 5.24 -14.28
CA GLN A 118 -19.11 4.99 -13.08
C GLN A 118 -18.19 5.05 -11.88
N LEU A 119 -18.44 5.98 -10.97
CA LEU A 119 -17.66 6.16 -9.75
C LEU A 119 -18.44 5.60 -8.56
N ASN A 120 -17.86 4.64 -7.85
CA ASN A 120 -18.38 4.12 -6.61
C ASN A 120 -17.42 4.46 -5.47
N ILE A 121 -17.96 4.92 -4.35
CA ILE A 121 -17.18 5.29 -3.17
C ILE A 121 -17.55 4.34 -2.05
N LEU A 122 -16.57 3.56 -1.61
CA LEU A 122 -16.73 2.54 -0.57
C LEU A 122 -15.96 2.97 0.68
N GLU A 123 -16.62 2.88 1.83
CA GLU A 123 -16.01 3.21 3.10
C GLU A 123 -15.22 2.03 3.67
N VAL A 124 -13.99 2.30 4.12
CA VAL A 124 -13.18 1.34 4.86
C VAL A 124 -13.49 1.47 6.35
N LYS A 125 -14.21 0.48 6.90
CA LYS A 125 -14.63 0.47 8.31
C LYS A 125 -13.46 0.48 9.29
N ASN A 126 -12.40 -0.30 9.02
CA ASN A 126 -11.24 -0.48 9.91
C ASN A 126 -9.99 0.18 9.33
N ILE A 127 -9.82 1.47 9.61
CA ILE A 127 -8.71 2.29 9.11
C ILE A 127 -7.35 1.74 9.60
N ASP A 128 -7.28 1.36 10.88
CA ASP A 128 -6.04 0.87 11.50
C ASP A 128 -5.65 -0.55 11.07
N ALA A 129 -6.56 -1.29 10.42
CA ALA A 129 -6.28 -2.61 9.85
C ALA A 129 -5.86 -2.57 8.37
N ASN A 130 -5.79 -1.37 7.77
CA ASN A 130 -5.36 -1.18 6.38
C ASN A 130 -3.95 -0.59 6.33
N ALA A 131 -3.02 -1.29 5.69
CA ALA A 131 -1.61 -0.92 5.67
C ALA A 131 -1.34 0.41 4.95
N GLN A 132 -2.09 0.71 3.89
CA GLN A 132 -1.92 1.95 3.13
C GLN A 132 -2.35 3.17 3.95
N LEU A 133 -3.48 3.08 4.65
CA LEU A 133 -3.99 4.16 5.51
C LEU A 133 -3.09 4.41 6.73
N VAL A 134 -2.57 3.34 7.32
CA VAL A 134 -1.59 3.44 8.42
C VAL A 134 -0.30 4.09 7.93
N ALA A 135 0.22 3.71 6.75
CA ALA A 135 1.40 4.33 6.17
C ALA A 135 1.21 5.83 5.92
N GLN A 136 0.05 6.21 5.39
CA GLN A 136 -0.32 7.61 5.15
C GLN A 136 -0.42 8.40 6.46
N SER A 137 -1.08 7.85 7.49
CA SER A 137 -1.19 8.48 8.80
C SER A 137 0.18 8.71 9.47
N ILE A 138 1.10 7.76 9.36
CA ILE A 138 2.48 7.93 9.85
C ILE A 138 3.19 9.04 9.07
N ALA A 139 3.06 9.05 7.74
CA ALA A 139 3.69 10.05 6.89
C ALA A 139 3.18 11.47 7.18
N GLU A 140 1.87 11.64 7.39
CA GLU A 140 1.28 12.92 7.82
C GLU A 140 1.85 13.39 9.17
N GLN A 141 1.98 12.49 10.14
CA GLN A 141 2.57 12.81 11.44
C GLN A 141 4.04 13.23 11.31
N LEU A 142 4.81 12.56 10.44
CA LEU A 142 6.21 12.92 10.17
C LEU A 142 6.33 14.28 9.47
N SER A 143 5.45 14.61 8.54
CA SER A 143 5.38 15.92 7.90
C SER A 143 5.05 17.02 8.91
N ASN A 144 4.22 16.71 9.91
CA ASN A 144 3.87 17.61 11.03
C ASN A 144 4.95 17.62 12.14
N ARG A 145 6.17 17.16 11.86
CA ARG A 145 7.33 17.15 12.77
C ARG A 145 7.13 16.38 14.07
N VAL A 146 6.24 15.41 14.10
CA VAL A 146 6.12 14.48 15.24
C VAL A 146 7.33 13.56 15.27
N ALA A 147 7.85 13.27 16.48
CA ALA A 147 8.97 12.35 16.65
C ALA A 147 8.63 10.97 16.05
N PHE A 148 9.46 10.51 15.10
CA PHE A 148 9.21 9.29 14.33
C PHE A 148 9.00 8.05 15.22
N ARG A 149 9.74 7.92 16.33
CA ARG A 149 9.55 6.80 17.27
C ARG A 149 8.17 6.80 17.91
N ARG A 150 7.63 7.98 18.23
CA ARG A 150 6.30 8.13 18.81
C ARG A 150 5.22 7.82 17.78
N ALA A 151 5.37 8.32 16.54
CA ALA A 151 4.44 8.05 15.45
C ALA A 151 4.35 6.55 15.14
N MET A 152 5.50 5.87 14.99
CA MET A 152 5.55 4.43 14.71
C MET A 152 4.94 3.59 15.85
N ARG A 153 5.29 3.86 17.11
CA ARG A 153 4.73 3.13 18.26
C ARG A 153 3.22 3.34 18.38
N LYS A 154 2.73 4.55 18.21
CA LYS A 154 1.30 4.85 18.25
C LYS A 154 0.54 4.07 17.17
N ALA A 155 1.05 4.08 15.94
CA ALA A 155 0.44 3.34 14.82
C ALA A 155 0.40 1.82 15.10
N ILE A 156 1.46 1.24 15.63
CA ILE A 156 1.53 -0.17 15.98
C ILE A 156 0.51 -0.50 17.09
N GLN A 157 0.45 0.29 18.14
CA GLN A 157 -0.50 0.09 19.23
C GLN A 157 -1.96 0.19 18.77
N SER A 158 -2.27 1.16 17.88
CA SER A 158 -3.62 1.30 17.32
C SER A 158 -3.98 0.09 16.45
N ALA A 159 -3.08 -0.36 15.59
CA ALA A 159 -3.32 -1.51 14.74
C ALA A 159 -3.49 -2.81 15.53
N MET A 160 -2.66 -3.05 16.56
CA MET A 160 -2.73 -4.26 17.40
C MET A 160 -3.99 -4.32 18.28
N ARG A 161 -4.69 -3.20 18.49
CA ARG A 161 -6.00 -3.20 19.17
C ARG A 161 -7.11 -3.80 18.32
N GLN A 162 -6.91 -3.86 17.00
CA GLN A 162 -7.90 -4.43 16.09
C GLN A 162 -7.84 -5.96 16.14
N PRO A 163 -8.97 -6.65 16.37
CA PRO A 163 -8.99 -8.11 16.51
C PRO A 163 -8.56 -8.84 15.23
N GLN A 164 -8.65 -8.18 14.07
CA GLN A 164 -8.28 -8.73 12.78
C GLN A 164 -6.75 -8.73 12.55
N VAL A 165 -5.98 -7.96 13.33
CA VAL A 165 -4.53 -7.80 13.14
C VAL A 165 -3.79 -8.74 14.10
N LYS A 166 -3.05 -9.70 13.53
CA LYS A 166 -2.19 -10.65 14.28
C LYS A 166 -0.73 -10.21 14.35
N GLY A 167 -0.36 -9.24 13.55
CA GLY A 167 0.99 -8.68 13.59
C GLY A 167 1.18 -7.52 12.62
N ILE A 168 2.08 -6.63 12.99
CA ILE A 168 2.42 -5.45 12.19
C ILE A 168 3.92 -5.22 12.16
N LYS A 169 4.41 -4.77 11.02
CA LYS A 169 5.79 -4.32 10.83
C LYS A 169 5.79 -2.97 10.15
N VAL A 170 6.47 -2.01 10.73
CA VAL A 170 6.64 -0.65 10.19
C VAL A 170 8.11 -0.36 9.97
N VAL A 171 8.45 0.19 8.82
CA VAL A 171 9.81 0.60 8.47
C VAL A 171 9.77 2.04 7.96
N CYS A 172 10.55 2.91 8.59
CA CYS A 172 10.77 4.27 8.13
C CYS A 172 12.23 4.43 7.70
N SER A 173 12.45 4.97 6.50
CA SER A 173 13.78 5.17 5.92
C SER A 173 13.94 6.58 5.38
N GLY A 174 15.10 7.19 5.65
CA GLY A 174 15.40 8.55 5.21
C GLY A 174 16.13 9.35 6.30
N ARG A 175 16.09 10.68 6.20
CA ARG A 175 16.69 11.61 7.18
C ARG A 175 15.77 11.78 8.39
N LEU A 176 15.72 10.76 9.25
CA LEU A 176 14.86 10.73 10.42
C LEU A 176 15.26 11.77 11.45
N GLY A 177 14.32 12.63 11.82
CA GLY A 177 14.55 13.73 12.77
C GLY A 177 15.44 14.86 12.25
N GLY A 178 15.64 14.97 10.92
CA GLY A 178 16.47 16.00 10.29
C GLY A 178 17.98 15.69 10.30
N ALA A 179 18.37 14.46 10.65
CA ALA A 179 19.77 14.05 10.63
C ALA A 179 20.37 14.15 9.21
N GLU A 180 21.64 14.52 9.08
CA GLU A 180 22.31 14.60 7.78
C GLU A 180 22.41 13.25 7.09
N MET A 181 22.73 12.21 7.83
CA MET A 181 22.80 10.85 7.29
C MET A 181 21.42 10.17 7.38
N GLY A 182 21.01 9.60 6.25
CA GLY A 182 19.80 8.76 6.20
C GLY A 182 20.01 7.46 6.96
N ARG A 183 19.00 7.05 7.70
CA ARG A 183 18.96 5.75 8.39
C ARG A 183 17.62 5.08 8.24
N THR A 184 17.59 3.79 8.50
CA THR A 184 16.38 2.98 8.47
C THR A 184 16.08 2.46 9.87
N GLU A 185 14.91 2.80 10.37
CA GLU A 185 14.39 2.30 11.65
C GLU A 185 13.21 1.37 11.39
N ARG A 186 13.16 0.26 12.12
CA ARG A 186 12.10 -0.73 12.00
C ARG A 186 11.55 -1.10 13.36
N TYR A 187 10.24 -1.19 13.43
CA TYR A 187 9.53 -1.73 14.59
C TYR A 187 8.57 -2.82 14.10
N HIS A 188 8.44 -3.88 14.89
CA HIS A 188 7.45 -4.91 14.61
C HIS A 188 6.85 -5.41 15.91
N GLU A 189 5.61 -5.84 15.85
CA GLU A 189 4.87 -6.46 16.95
C GLU A 189 4.02 -7.60 16.38
N GLY A 190 3.94 -8.71 17.11
CA GLY A 190 3.28 -9.91 16.63
C GLY A 190 4.07 -10.64 15.54
N ARG A 191 3.39 -11.49 14.77
CA ARG A 191 3.97 -12.34 13.73
C ARG A 191 3.70 -11.76 12.34
N VAL A 192 4.70 -11.69 11.47
CA VAL A 192 4.55 -11.23 10.06
C VAL A 192 5.28 -12.21 9.13
N PRO A 193 4.63 -13.31 8.72
CA PRO A 193 5.24 -14.37 7.92
C PRO A 193 5.28 -13.99 6.43
N LEU A 194 6.31 -13.28 5.97
CA LEU A 194 6.40 -12.77 4.60
C LEU A 194 6.54 -13.86 3.53
N HIS A 195 7.08 -15.03 3.88
CA HIS A 195 7.31 -16.14 2.95
C HIS A 195 6.14 -17.13 2.85
N THR A 196 5.20 -17.09 3.79
CA THR A 196 4.03 -17.98 3.79
C THR A 196 2.99 -17.47 2.79
N LEU A 197 2.66 -18.27 1.77
CA LEU A 197 1.71 -17.88 0.71
C LEU A 197 0.26 -17.76 1.22
N ARG A 198 -0.16 -18.66 2.11
CA ARG A 198 -1.50 -18.66 2.71
C ARG A 198 -1.76 -17.50 3.68
N ALA A 199 -0.70 -16.78 4.08
CA ALA A 199 -0.82 -15.66 4.99
C ALA A 199 -1.38 -14.43 4.28
N GLU A 200 -2.48 -13.87 4.77
CA GLU A 200 -3.03 -12.62 4.30
C GLU A 200 -2.20 -11.46 4.85
N ILE A 201 -1.43 -10.80 3.98
CA ILE A 201 -0.57 -9.68 4.33
C ILE A 201 -0.96 -8.48 3.49
N ASP A 202 -1.47 -7.46 4.15
CA ASP A 202 -1.69 -6.15 3.58
C ASP A 202 -0.40 -5.33 3.61
N TYR A 203 -0.12 -4.62 2.53
CA TYR A 203 1.11 -3.86 2.35
C TYR A 203 0.81 -2.47 1.83
N GLY A 204 1.32 -1.45 2.52
CA GLY A 204 1.19 -0.07 2.13
C GLY A 204 2.52 0.68 2.15
N THR A 205 2.68 1.61 1.22
CA THR A 205 3.82 2.51 1.16
C THR A 205 3.37 3.94 0.98
N PHE A 206 4.04 4.84 1.71
CA PHE A 206 3.81 6.26 1.54
C PHE A 206 5.08 7.06 1.79
N GLU A 207 5.19 8.24 1.17
CA GLU A 207 6.33 9.14 1.34
C GLU A 207 5.91 10.38 2.11
N ALA A 208 6.62 10.67 3.19
CA ALA A 208 6.45 11.91 3.96
C ALA A 208 7.38 12.98 3.38
N HIS A 209 6.79 14.09 2.94
CA HIS A 209 7.54 15.27 2.50
C HIS A 209 7.91 16.13 3.70
N THR A 210 9.18 16.24 3.99
CA THR A 210 9.71 17.06 5.08
C THR A 210 10.61 18.17 4.51
N THR A 211 10.91 19.19 5.31
CA THR A 211 11.83 20.28 4.93
C THR A 211 13.25 19.77 4.63
N PHE A 212 13.64 18.62 5.17
CA PHE A 212 14.96 18.01 4.99
C PHE A 212 15.01 16.92 3.92
N GLY A 213 13.90 16.69 3.21
CA GLY A 213 13.80 15.66 2.18
C GLY A 213 12.62 14.73 2.36
N ARG A 214 12.62 13.59 1.65
CA ARG A 214 11.57 12.61 1.71
C ARG A 214 11.92 11.48 2.68
N ILE A 215 10.94 11.04 3.45
CA ILE A 215 11.03 9.86 4.32
C ILE A 215 10.08 8.82 3.79
N GLY A 216 10.60 7.65 3.39
CA GLY A 216 9.79 6.53 2.94
C GLY A 216 9.25 5.75 4.14
N VAL A 217 7.95 5.52 4.16
CA VAL A 217 7.25 4.69 5.15
C VAL A 217 6.74 3.43 4.46
N LYS A 218 7.02 2.26 5.04
CA LYS A 218 6.53 0.96 4.56
C LYS A 218 5.86 0.24 5.72
N VAL A 219 4.66 -0.25 5.51
CA VAL A 219 3.86 -0.95 6.52
C VAL A 219 3.43 -2.31 5.98
N TRP A 220 3.54 -3.33 6.80
CA TRP A 220 3.01 -4.69 6.56
C TRP A 220 2.08 -5.02 7.72
N ILE A 221 0.87 -5.43 7.42
CA ILE A 221 -0.12 -5.88 8.40
C ILE A 221 -0.50 -7.32 8.08
N TYR A 222 -0.31 -8.20 9.03
CA TYR A 222 -0.72 -9.58 8.93
C TYR A 222 -2.09 -9.76 9.59
N LYS A 223 -3.08 -10.19 8.81
CA LYS A 223 -4.45 -10.39 9.25
C LYS A 223 -4.74 -11.82 9.68
N GLY A 224 -4.01 -12.78 9.16
CA GLY A 224 -4.15 -14.19 9.51
C GLY A 224 -3.79 -15.10 8.36
N ASP A 225 -3.83 -16.39 8.63
CA ASP A 225 -3.72 -17.40 7.56
C ASP A 225 -5.12 -17.67 7.04
N MET A 226 -5.29 -17.74 5.73
CA MET A 226 -6.52 -18.21 5.10
C MET A 226 -6.70 -19.69 5.38
N THR A 227 -7.91 -20.08 5.73
CA THR A 227 -8.28 -21.49 5.86
C THR A 227 -8.51 -22.10 4.47
N GLU A 228 -8.37 -23.41 4.35
CA GLU A 228 -8.61 -24.12 3.08
C GLU A 228 -10.02 -23.88 2.53
N ARG A 229 -11.03 -23.80 3.41
CA ARG A 229 -12.41 -23.51 3.03
C ARG A 229 -12.59 -22.10 2.44
N GLU A 230 -12.01 -21.07 3.07
CA GLU A 230 -12.05 -19.69 2.57
C GLU A 230 -11.33 -19.56 1.22
N PHE A 231 -10.28 -20.36 1.02
CA PHE A 231 -9.54 -20.44 -0.22
C PHE A 231 -10.37 -21.07 -1.35
N GLU A 232 -11.07 -22.16 -1.07
CA GLU A 232 -11.98 -22.82 -2.01
C GLU A 232 -13.18 -21.94 -2.38
N GLU A 233 -13.77 -21.24 -1.40
CA GLU A 233 -14.86 -20.29 -1.62
C GLU A 233 -14.45 -19.11 -2.50
N GLN A 234 -13.25 -18.57 -2.32
CA GLN A 234 -12.72 -17.51 -3.18
C GLN A 234 -12.46 -18.01 -4.61
N GLN A 235 -11.90 -19.19 -4.77
CA GLN A 235 -11.71 -19.79 -6.10
C GLN A 235 -13.04 -20.08 -6.82
N ALA A 236 -14.06 -20.54 -6.11
CA ALA A 236 -15.38 -20.76 -6.65
C ALA A 236 -16.07 -19.45 -7.10
N GLN A 237 -15.85 -18.35 -6.39
CA GLN A 237 -16.33 -17.02 -6.76
C GLN A 237 -15.58 -16.44 -7.99
N GLN A 238 -14.32 -16.75 -8.15
CA GLN A 238 -13.51 -16.31 -9.30
C GLN A 238 -13.80 -17.12 -10.58
N GLY A 239 -14.21 -18.38 -10.45
CA GLY A 239 -14.56 -19.24 -11.57
C GLY A 239 -15.95 -18.98 -12.19
N ASN A 240 -16.80 -18.22 -11.51
CA ASN A 240 -18.16 -17.90 -11.96
C ASN A 240 -18.31 -16.49 -12.58
N ASN A 241 -17.24 -15.76 -12.77
CA ASN A 241 -17.17 -14.45 -13.45
C ASN A 241 -16.33 -14.58 -14.73
#